data_e994208760b892af51eed055c7b40103
#
_entry.id   e994208760b892af51eed055c7b40103
#
_cell.length_a   1.000
_cell.length_b   1.000
_cell.length_c   1.000
_cell.angle_alpha   90.00
_cell.angle_beta   90.00
_cell.angle_gamma   90.00
#
_symmetry.space_group_name_H-M   'P 1'
#
loop_
_entity.id
_entity.type
_entity.pdbx_description
1 polymer ?
#
loop_
_entity_poly.entity_id
_entity_poly.type
_entity_poly.pdbx_seq_one_letter_code
_entity_poly.pdbx_strand_id
1 'polypeptide(L)'
;RLSSIVDIRTNDGDMQNYHGTVSIGLLTSKLHFEGPILKDKTSFCLTGRRTYLDLVARPFLPEDKKYNYYFYDINTKVNHKFSDRSRLFLSFYKGKDHYDYKQDKEYDGYSNNYGASMYFYNSQIDFNWGNTIAAGRWNYVFNSKLFSNTTVAYNHYQMSMADAYRKDIIETDKNGNLITDKNESYVYNSDYRSGIHDWSFHTDFDYMPVPDHHVKFGVSYLYHTFRPEVTTSRVKEAADGQTAQDTVYNDSSNSYLHGHEFSFYTEDNADIGDRLSLNAGIHLSLFSTQGKGYLSAQPRLSARYRFHDGFAAKASFTQMEQYVHLLSSSPISLPIDLWVPVTKNIRPMRSYQYAVGGYYTGVEGWEFSLESYYKDMHNVLEYQDGATFFGSSGGWQEKVEMGRGRSFGLEILAQKTIGKTTGWLGNTIAKSDRQFKDGTVNNGERFPYKYDRRHNINLCVNHTFSKKTDIGITWIFNTGG
;
A
#
# COMPACT_ATOMS: atom_id res chain seq x y z
N ARG A 1 -2.57 4.85 13.44
CA ARG A 1 -2.55 3.90 12.32
C ARG A 1 -2.52 2.50 12.88
N LEU A 2 -3.31 1.60 12.30
CA LEU A 2 -3.61 0.30 12.90
C LEU A 2 -2.67 -0.84 12.49
N SER A 3 -1.70 -0.56 11.62
CA SER A 3 -0.71 -1.53 11.14
C SER A 3 0.72 -0.98 11.27
N SER A 4 1.67 -1.64 10.65
CA SER A 4 3.06 -1.19 10.60
C SER A 4 3.25 0.09 9.78
N ILE A 5 4.36 0.76 10.02
CA ILE A 5 4.80 1.93 9.25
C ILE A 5 6.10 1.54 8.56
N VAL A 6 6.19 1.84 7.27
CA VAL A 6 7.44 1.74 6.50
C VAL A 6 7.95 3.16 6.27
N ASP A 7 9.10 3.49 6.85
CA ASP A 7 9.80 4.77 6.63
C ASP A 7 10.84 4.59 5.52
N ILE A 8 10.60 5.25 4.37
CA ILE A 8 11.49 5.20 3.21
C ILE A 8 12.20 6.54 3.09
N ARG A 9 13.52 6.52 3.23
CA ARG A 9 14.37 7.69 3.06
C ARG A 9 15.18 7.58 1.80
N THR A 10 15.00 8.55 0.91
CA THR A 10 15.79 8.68 -0.30
C THR A 10 17.08 9.44 -0.03
N ASN A 11 18.11 9.20 -0.85
CA ASN A 11 19.38 9.91 -0.76
C ASN A 11 19.19 11.42 -0.97
N ASP A 12 19.94 12.25 -0.23
CA ASP A 12 19.89 13.71 -0.29
C ASP A 12 20.80 14.30 -1.40
N GLY A 13 21.63 13.45 -2.02
CA GLY A 13 22.66 13.85 -2.98
C GLY A 13 23.95 14.33 -2.32
N ASP A 14 25.06 14.18 -3.02
CA ASP A 14 26.38 14.64 -2.55
C ASP A 14 26.56 16.13 -2.85
N MET A 15 27.01 16.92 -1.85
CA MET A 15 27.28 18.35 -1.98
C MET A 15 28.68 18.66 -2.51
N GLN A 16 29.56 17.67 -2.64
CA GLN A 16 30.97 17.85 -2.99
C GLN A 16 31.31 17.30 -4.37
N ASN A 17 30.84 16.07 -4.68
CA ASN A 17 31.23 15.33 -5.86
C ASN A 17 30.02 14.86 -6.63
N TYR A 18 30.22 14.64 -7.94
CA TYR A 18 29.25 13.98 -8.80
C TYR A 18 29.46 12.47 -8.75
N HIS A 19 28.35 11.74 -8.60
CA HIS A 19 28.31 10.30 -8.67
C HIS A 19 27.22 9.84 -9.64
N GLY A 20 27.50 8.80 -10.41
CA GLY A 20 26.55 8.23 -11.35
C GLY A 20 26.70 6.74 -11.44
N THR A 21 25.56 6.06 -11.56
CA THR A 21 25.52 4.62 -11.76
C THR A 21 24.47 4.31 -12.82
N VAL A 22 24.86 3.54 -13.83
CA VAL A 22 23.96 2.95 -14.80
C VAL A 22 23.98 1.44 -14.61
N SER A 23 22.82 0.84 -14.46
CA SER A 23 22.67 -0.61 -14.36
C SER A 23 21.71 -1.08 -15.43
N ILE A 24 22.13 -2.05 -16.23
CA ILE A 24 21.33 -2.69 -17.27
C ILE A 24 21.28 -4.18 -16.97
N GLY A 25 20.12 -4.67 -16.61
CA GLY A 25 19.85 -6.08 -16.37
C GLY A 25 18.92 -6.65 -17.44
N LEU A 26 18.63 -7.93 -17.39
CA LEU A 26 17.75 -8.61 -18.34
C LEU A 26 16.32 -8.07 -18.32
N LEU A 27 15.81 -7.70 -17.15
CA LEU A 27 14.42 -7.30 -16.97
C LEU A 27 14.25 -5.80 -16.62
N THR A 28 15.32 -5.11 -16.21
CA THR A 28 15.22 -3.74 -15.71
C THR A 28 16.50 -2.96 -15.95
N SER A 29 16.34 -1.68 -16.27
CA SER A 29 17.42 -0.70 -16.28
C SER A 29 17.19 0.34 -15.19
N LYS A 30 18.29 0.83 -14.61
CA LYS A 30 18.30 1.84 -13.57
C LYS A 30 19.39 2.86 -13.86
N LEU A 31 19.05 4.12 -13.68
CA LEU A 31 19.95 5.27 -13.69
C LEU A 31 19.93 5.91 -12.31
N HIS A 32 21.08 6.23 -11.79
CA HIS A 32 21.25 7.07 -10.62
C HIS A 32 22.31 8.13 -10.94
N PHE A 33 22.00 9.38 -10.63
CA PHE A 33 22.90 10.49 -10.80
C PHE A 33 22.71 11.52 -9.69
N GLU A 34 23.77 11.91 -9.01
CA GLU A 34 23.74 12.87 -7.93
C GLU A 34 24.98 13.77 -7.94
N GLY A 35 24.89 14.93 -7.30
CA GLY A 35 26.01 15.84 -7.18
C GLY A 35 25.64 17.24 -6.73
N PRO A 36 26.62 18.13 -6.62
CA PRO A 36 26.41 19.52 -6.26
C PRO A 36 25.83 20.34 -7.40
N ILE A 37 24.77 21.12 -7.12
CA ILE A 37 24.38 22.28 -7.94
C ILE A 37 25.23 23.49 -7.52
N LEU A 38 25.36 23.67 -6.19
CA LEU A 38 26.28 24.65 -5.57
C LEU A 38 27.04 23.87 -4.49
N LYS A 39 28.37 23.81 -4.61
CA LYS A 39 29.22 23.11 -3.63
C LYS A 39 28.92 23.61 -2.23
N ASP A 40 28.88 22.70 -1.26
CA ASP A 40 28.60 22.94 0.17
C ASP A 40 27.19 23.47 0.49
N LYS A 41 26.38 23.80 -0.51
CA LYS A 41 25.06 24.41 -0.30
C LYS A 41 23.90 23.67 -0.91
N THR A 42 24.03 23.21 -2.14
CA THR A 42 22.90 22.63 -2.87
C THR A 42 23.34 21.37 -3.58
N SER A 43 22.66 20.27 -3.29
CA SER A 43 22.83 19.02 -4.00
C SER A 43 21.53 18.58 -4.67
N PHE A 44 21.65 17.71 -5.65
CA PHE A 44 20.54 17.00 -6.25
C PHE A 44 20.81 15.49 -6.30
N CYS A 45 19.72 14.73 -6.33
CA CYS A 45 19.74 13.30 -6.60
C CYS A 45 18.62 12.99 -7.58
N LEU A 46 18.94 12.29 -8.67
CA LEU A 46 18.00 11.84 -9.68
C LEU A 46 18.15 10.34 -9.83
N THR A 47 17.04 9.61 -9.70
CA THR A 47 16.99 8.18 -10.02
C THR A 47 15.85 7.91 -10.99
N GLY A 48 16.10 7.03 -11.95
CA GLY A 48 15.10 6.54 -12.88
C GLY A 48 15.23 5.04 -13.04
N ARG A 49 14.10 4.34 -13.13
CA ARG A 49 14.07 2.91 -13.36
C ARG A 49 12.93 2.57 -14.32
N ARG A 50 13.16 1.62 -15.22
CA ARG A 50 12.15 0.99 -16.06
C ARG A 50 12.39 -0.50 -16.19
N THR A 51 11.31 -1.27 -16.09
CA THR A 51 11.29 -2.69 -16.49
C THR A 51 10.86 -2.79 -17.97
N TYR A 52 11.29 -3.84 -18.65
CA TYR A 52 10.95 -4.11 -20.05
C TYR A 52 10.59 -5.59 -20.26
N LEU A 53 9.81 -6.13 -19.33
CA LEU A 53 9.27 -7.48 -19.44
C LEU A 53 8.41 -7.62 -20.71
N ASP A 54 7.72 -6.55 -21.10
CA ASP A 54 7.01 -6.37 -22.36
C ASP A 54 7.86 -6.72 -23.59
N LEU A 55 9.14 -6.33 -23.59
CA LEU A 55 10.07 -6.59 -24.71
C LEU A 55 10.67 -8.00 -24.64
N VAL A 56 11.05 -8.44 -23.45
CA VAL A 56 11.74 -9.74 -23.26
C VAL A 56 10.77 -10.90 -23.42
N ALA A 57 9.53 -10.79 -22.99
CA ALA A 57 8.53 -11.85 -23.09
C ALA A 57 7.97 -12.01 -24.52
N ARG A 58 7.95 -10.94 -25.31
CA ARG A 58 7.31 -10.90 -26.63
C ARG A 58 7.69 -12.05 -27.58
N PRO A 59 8.96 -12.48 -27.72
CA PRO A 59 9.32 -13.58 -28.58
C PRO A 59 8.80 -14.96 -28.17
N PHE A 60 8.33 -15.10 -26.93
CA PHE A 60 7.87 -16.34 -26.32
C PHE A 60 6.34 -16.44 -26.24
N LEU A 61 5.63 -15.41 -26.68
CA LEU A 61 4.17 -15.37 -26.64
C LEU A 61 3.57 -15.90 -27.93
N PRO A 62 2.39 -16.60 -27.87
CA PRO A 62 1.61 -16.95 -29.04
C PRO A 62 1.20 -15.73 -29.84
N GLU A 63 1.04 -15.88 -31.16
CA GLU A 63 0.69 -14.77 -32.07
C GLU A 63 -0.69 -14.17 -31.79
N ASP A 64 -1.63 -14.99 -31.29
CA ASP A 64 -2.99 -14.58 -30.91
C ASP A 64 -3.05 -13.84 -29.55
N LYS A 65 -1.93 -13.72 -28.84
CA LYS A 65 -1.88 -13.09 -27.53
C LYS A 65 -0.79 -12.03 -27.44
N LYS A 66 -1.17 -10.89 -26.88
CA LYS A 66 -0.23 -9.81 -26.55
C LYS A 66 -0.32 -9.52 -25.06
N TYR A 67 0.82 -9.62 -24.39
CA TYR A 67 0.98 -9.24 -22.97
C TYR A 67 2.05 -8.18 -22.91
N ASN A 68 1.66 -6.99 -22.43
CA ASN A 68 2.61 -5.94 -22.16
C ASN A 68 2.52 -5.62 -20.66
N TYR A 69 3.62 -5.83 -19.96
CA TYR A 69 3.77 -5.39 -18.59
C TYR A 69 5.09 -4.66 -18.44
N TYR A 70 5.00 -3.45 -17.98
CA TYR A 70 6.16 -2.67 -17.56
C TYR A 70 5.80 -1.73 -16.44
N PHE A 71 6.79 -1.36 -15.64
CA PHE A 71 6.69 -0.22 -14.77
C PHE A 71 7.88 0.71 -14.96
N TYR A 72 7.68 1.97 -14.61
CA TYR A 72 8.75 2.93 -14.48
C TYR A 72 8.56 3.76 -13.23
N ASP A 73 9.67 4.23 -12.67
CA ASP A 73 9.68 5.22 -11.61
C ASP A 73 10.80 6.23 -11.82
N ILE A 74 10.52 7.47 -11.41
CA ILE A 74 11.45 8.58 -11.37
C ILE A 74 11.38 9.17 -9.98
N ASN A 75 12.53 9.36 -9.35
CA ASN A 75 12.67 10.04 -8.08
C ASN A 75 13.71 11.15 -8.22
N THR A 76 13.34 12.35 -7.81
CA THR A 76 14.22 13.53 -7.84
C THR A 76 14.17 14.22 -6.48
N LYS A 77 15.33 14.59 -5.98
CA LYS A 77 15.44 15.34 -4.74
C LYS A 77 16.46 16.46 -4.91
N VAL A 78 16.10 17.63 -4.41
CA VAL A 78 16.99 18.78 -4.29
C VAL A 78 17.07 19.15 -2.83
N ASN A 79 18.27 19.38 -2.35
CA ASN A 79 18.55 19.71 -0.97
C ASN A 79 19.36 21.02 -0.95
N HIS A 80 18.88 22.02 -0.21
CA HIS A 80 19.52 23.32 -0.09
C HIS A 80 19.75 23.70 1.36
N LYS A 81 21.00 23.99 1.69
CA LYS A 81 21.44 24.48 2.98
C LYS A 81 21.52 26.00 2.95
N PHE A 82 20.54 26.68 3.54
CA PHE A 82 20.58 28.16 3.70
C PHE A 82 21.63 28.60 4.73
N SER A 83 21.70 27.82 5.84
CA SER A 83 22.65 28.02 6.94
C SER A 83 22.83 26.68 7.69
N ASP A 84 23.70 26.68 8.72
CA ASP A 84 23.83 25.49 9.60
C ASP A 84 22.55 25.17 10.38
N ARG A 85 21.62 26.13 10.48
CA ARG A 85 20.33 25.98 11.18
C ARG A 85 19.15 25.80 10.27
N SER A 86 19.28 25.99 8.95
CA SER A 86 18.16 26.04 8.04
C SER A 86 18.46 25.24 6.77
N ARG A 87 17.62 24.24 6.49
CA ARG A 87 17.76 23.32 5.34
C ARG A 87 16.41 23.00 4.72
N LEU A 88 16.32 23.11 3.40
CA LEU A 88 15.15 22.81 2.61
C LEU A 88 15.40 21.59 1.72
N PHE A 89 14.43 20.68 1.68
CA PHE A 89 14.41 19.54 0.77
C PHE A 89 13.18 19.63 -0.12
N LEU A 90 13.37 19.52 -1.42
CA LEU A 90 12.29 19.38 -2.38
C LEU A 90 12.40 17.99 -2.99
N SER A 91 11.33 17.24 -2.93
CA SER A 91 11.28 15.86 -3.41
C SER A 91 10.13 15.68 -4.40
N PHE A 92 10.39 14.93 -5.45
CA PHE A 92 9.39 14.53 -6.43
C PHE A 92 9.55 13.05 -6.74
N TYR A 93 8.45 12.33 -6.73
CA TYR A 93 8.37 10.93 -7.15
C TYR A 93 7.22 10.73 -8.10
N LYS A 94 7.43 9.96 -9.16
CA LYS A 94 6.39 9.47 -10.04
C LYS A 94 6.68 8.02 -10.42
N GLY A 95 5.75 7.14 -10.10
CA GLY A 95 5.78 5.74 -10.51
C GLY A 95 4.49 5.37 -11.22
N LYS A 96 4.60 4.56 -12.26
CA LYS A 96 3.45 4.02 -12.99
C LYS A 96 3.74 2.58 -13.39
N ASP A 97 2.77 1.72 -13.14
CA ASP A 97 2.67 0.36 -13.67
C ASP A 97 1.63 0.32 -14.77
N HIS A 98 1.91 -0.45 -15.80
CA HIS A 98 1.03 -0.63 -16.95
C HIS A 98 0.99 -2.11 -17.31
N TYR A 99 -0.22 -2.64 -17.40
CA TYR A 99 -0.52 -3.98 -17.88
C TYR A 99 -1.55 -3.89 -18.99
N ASP A 100 -1.23 -4.42 -20.15
CA ASP A 100 -2.11 -4.54 -21.31
C ASP A 100 -2.13 -5.99 -21.77
N TYR A 101 -3.34 -6.54 -21.87
CA TYR A 101 -3.60 -7.87 -22.40
C TYR A 101 -4.55 -7.76 -23.57
N LYS A 102 -4.18 -8.36 -24.69
CA LYS A 102 -5.04 -8.48 -25.85
C LYS A 102 -5.00 -9.90 -26.37
N GLN A 103 -6.17 -10.45 -26.67
CA GLN A 103 -6.33 -11.74 -27.31
C GLN A 103 -7.34 -11.66 -28.44
N ASP A 104 -6.93 -12.14 -29.60
CA ASP A 104 -7.77 -12.32 -30.76
C ASP A 104 -7.86 -13.83 -31.03
N LYS A 105 -9.06 -14.40 -31.10
CA LYS A 105 -9.28 -15.80 -31.38
C LYS A 105 -10.34 -15.99 -32.45
N GLU A 106 -10.09 -16.93 -33.32
CA GLU A 106 -10.99 -17.36 -34.35
C GLU A 106 -11.22 -18.86 -34.20
N TYR A 107 -12.46 -19.29 -34.26
CA TYR A 107 -12.85 -20.70 -34.20
C TYR A 107 -13.84 -21.00 -35.30
N ASP A 108 -13.59 -22.09 -36.05
CA ASP A 108 -14.59 -22.71 -36.90
C ASP A 108 -15.71 -23.32 -36.03
N GLY A 109 -16.93 -22.92 -36.27
CA GLY A 109 -18.09 -23.52 -35.68
C GLY A 109 -18.48 -24.78 -36.42
N TYR A 110 -19.78 -24.96 -36.69
CA TYR A 110 -20.27 -26.08 -37.51
C TYR A 110 -20.00 -25.78 -38.99
N SER A 111 -19.69 -26.82 -39.77
CA SER A 111 -19.68 -26.78 -41.21
C SER A 111 -20.45 -28.03 -41.73
N ASN A 112 -21.44 -27.82 -42.60
CA ASN A 112 -22.24 -28.85 -43.17
C ASN A 112 -22.68 -28.47 -44.60
N ASN A 113 -23.48 -29.31 -45.23
CA ASN A 113 -23.96 -29.05 -46.60
C ASN A 113 -24.86 -27.83 -46.76
N TYR A 114 -25.25 -27.15 -45.68
CA TYR A 114 -26.11 -25.97 -45.70
C TYR A 114 -25.40 -24.68 -45.41
N GLY A 115 -24.19 -24.75 -44.83
CA GLY A 115 -23.39 -23.59 -44.50
C GLY A 115 -22.38 -23.83 -43.37
N ALA A 116 -21.71 -22.77 -42.95
CA ALA A 116 -20.73 -22.81 -41.87
C ALA A 116 -20.91 -21.59 -40.94
N SER A 117 -20.49 -21.71 -39.69
CA SER A 117 -20.39 -20.61 -38.76
C SER A 117 -18.94 -20.40 -38.33
N MET A 118 -18.57 -19.13 -38.15
CA MET A 118 -17.27 -18.72 -37.64
C MET A 118 -17.48 -17.83 -36.41
N TYR A 119 -16.64 -18.03 -35.39
CA TYR A 119 -16.67 -17.28 -34.15
C TYR A 119 -15.40 -16.46 -34.02
N PHE A 120 -15.55 -15.15 -33.87
CA PHE A 120 -14.47 -14.22 -33.62
C PHE A 120 -14.61 -13.68 -32.20
N TYR A 121 -13.53 -13.77 -31.44
CA TYR A 121 -13.45 -13.25 -30.09
C TYR A 121 -12.30 -12.28 -29.98
N ASN A 122 -12.59 -11.09 -29.50
CA ASN A 122 -11.58 -10.10 -29.15
C ASN A 122 -11.75 -9.77 -27.66
N SER A 123 -10.67 -9.88 -26.91
CA SER A 123 -10.64 -9.50 -25.49
C SER A 123 -9.45 -8.61 -25.25
N GLN A 124 -9.68 -7.47 -24.61
CA GLN A 124 -8.64 -6.51 -24.26
C GLN A 124 -8.84 -6.03 -22.84
N ILE A 125 -7.77 -6.04 -22.04
CA ILE A 125 -7.70 -5.45 -20.71
C ILE A 125 -6.54 -4.46 -20.71
N ASP A 126 -6.82 -3.20 -20.38
CA ASP A 126 -5.81 -2.17 -20.10
C ASP A 126 -5.89 -1.81 -18.62
N PHE A 127 -4.82 -2.02 -17.89
CA PHE A 127 -4.77 -1.82 -16.47
C PHE A 127 -3.56 -0.95 -16.09
N ASN A 128 -3.83 0.18 -15.46
CA ASN A 128 -2.84 1.15 -15.06
C ASN A 128 -3.01 1.53 -13.61
N TRP A 129 -1.90 1.63 -12.86
CA TRP A 129 -1.91 2.22 -11.53
C TRP A 129 -0.59 2.95 -11.26
N GLY A 130 -0.62 3.88 -10.33
CA GLY A 130 0.59 4.62 -10.01
C GLY A 130 0.39 5.74 -9.00
N ASN A 131 1.54 6.30 -8.61
CA ASN A 131 1.61 7.38 -7.65
C ASN A 131 2.40 8.56 -8.19
N THR A 132 1.99 9.77 -7.79
CA THR A 132 2.77 10.99 -7.94
C THR A 132 2.85 11.65 -6.57
N ILE A 133 4.06 11.98 -6.12
CA ILE A 133 4.31 12.63 -4.84
C ILE A 133 5.20 13.84 -5.08
N ALA A 134 4.83 14.99 -4.55
CA ALA A 134 5.66 16.18 -4.49
C ALA A 134 5.69 16.66 -3.05
N ALA A 135 6.88 16.94 -2.49
CA ALA A 135 7.00 17.36 -1.10
C ALA A 135 8.10 18.40 -0.93
N GLY A 136 7.81 19.40 -0.10
CA GLY A 136 8.77 20.34 0.43
C GLY A 136 8.90 20.15 1.94
N ARG A 137 10.12 19.90 2.42
CA ARG A 137 10.43 19.73 3.83
C ARG A 137 11.46 20.75 4.26
N TRP A 138 11.14 21.50 5.29
CA TRP A 138 12.02 22.51 5.89
C TRP A 138 12.40 22.13 7.31
N ASN A 139 13.69 21.98 7.53
CA ASN A 139 14.28 21.69 8.82
C ASN A 139 14.88 22.98 9.38
N TYR A 140 14.55 23.30 10.64
CA TYR A 140 15.05 24.49 11.31
C TYR A 140 15.49 24.21 12.75
N VAL A 141 16.74 24.59 13.07
CA VAL A 141 17.32 24.49 14.41
C VAL A 141 17.21 25.87 15.08
N PHE A 142 16.28 26.02 16.01
CA PHE A 142 16.12 27.29 16.76
C PHE A 142 17.28 27.51 17.70
N ASN A 143 17.65 26.50 18.46
CA ASN A 143 18.78 26.48 19.39
C ASN A 143 19.20 25.03 19.66
N SER A 144 20.11 24.81 20.63
CA SER A 144 20.61 23.48 21.01
C SER A 144 19.54 22.54 21.59
N LYS A 145 18.36 23.05 21.95
CA LYS A 145 17.29 22.29 22.61
C LYS A 145 16.02 22.15 21.75
N LEU A 146 15.85 22.96 20.72
CA LEU A 146 14.62 22.99 19.93
C LEU A 146 14.94 22.92 18.44
N PHE A 147 14.36 21.92 17.81
CA PHE A 147 14.39 21.65 16.37
C PHE A 147 12.97 21.56 15.82
N SER A 148 12.76 21.98 14.58
CA SER A 148 11.49 21.73 13.88
C SER A 148 11.70 21.12 12.51
N ASN A 149 10.68 20.34 12.10
CA ASN A 149 10.57 19.75 10.80
C ASN A 149 9.17 20.04 10.23
N THR A 150 9.11 20.92 9.23
CA THR A 150 7.85 21.30 8.59
C THR A 150 7.79 20.71 7.19
N THR A 151 6.71 20.03 6.86
CA THR A 151 6.51 19.41 5.54
C THR A 151 5.16 19.81 4.95
N VAL A 152 5.19 20.18 3.66
CA VAL A 152 4.01 20.27 2.81
C VAL A 152 4.15 19.22 1.72
N ALA A 153 3.12 18.42 1.49
CA ALA A 153 3.17 17.41 0.45
C ALA A 153 1.85 17.28 -0.30
N TYR A 154 1.97 16.96 -1.57
CA TYR A 154 0.91 16.51 -2.44
C TYR A 154 1.15 15.05 -2.79
N ASN A 155 0.13 14.23 -2.65
CA ASN A 155 0.13 12.82 -3.03
C ASN A 155 -1.07 12.53 -3.92
N HIS A 156 -0.86 11.81 -5.01
CA HIS A 156 -1.91 11.36 -5.92
C HIS A 156 -1.68 9.91 -6.28
N TYR A 157 -2.60 9.05 -5.86
CA TYR A 157 -2.73 7.67 -6.32
C TYR A 157 -3.90 7.56 -7.28
N GLN A 158 -3.70 6.88 -8.38
CA GLN A 158 -4.75 6.57 -9.35
C GLN A 158 -4.59 5.15 -9.86
N MET A 159 -5.74 4.48 -10.04
CA MET A 159 -5.88 3.21 -10.71
C MET A 159 -6.97 3.32 -11.76
N SER A 160 -6.75 2.71 -12.93
CA SER A 160 -7.75 2.58 -13.99
C SER A 160 -7.65 1.21 -14.64
N MET A 161 -8.80 0.61 -14.92
CA MET A 161 -8.91 -0.64 -15.65
C MET A 161 -10.00 -0.47 -16.72
N ALA A 162 -9.63 -0.70 -17.95
CA ALA A 162 -10.56 -0.81 -19.07
C ALA A 162 -10.60 -2.26 -19.53
N ASP A 163 -11.78 -2.82 -19.62
CA ASP A 163 -12.05 -4.17 -20.12
C ASP A 163 -12.97 -4.07 -21.32
N ALA A 164 -12.55 -4.64 -22.44
CA ALA A 164 -13.32 -4.70 -23.67
C ALA A 164 -13.38 -6.16 -24.15
N TYR A 165 -14.58 -6.61 -24.39
CA TYR A 165 -14.85 -7.92 -24.96
C TYR A 165 -15.78 -7.79 -26.14
N ARG A 166 -15.44 -8.45 -27.26
CA ARG A 166 -16.26 -8.53 -28.44
C ARG A 166 -16.35 -9.98 -28.92
N LYS A 167 -17.54 -10.41 -29.22
CA LYS A 167 -17.84 -11.69 -29.84
C LYS A 167 -18.66 -11.40 -31.11
N ASP A 168 -18.18 -11.86 -32.27
CA ASP A 168 -18.94 -11.86 -33.53
C ASP A 168 -19.16 -13.30 -33.96
N ILE A 169 -20.37 -13.59 -34.39
CA ILE A 169 -20.77 -14.86 -35.04
C ILE A 169 -21.13 -14.53 -36.47
N ILE A 170 -20.44 -15.14 -37.41
CA ILE A 170 -20.66 -14.96 -38.83
C ILE A 170 -21.12 -16.30 -39.42
N GLU A 171 -22.28 -16.30 -40.09
CA GLU A 171 -22.80 -17.44 -40.80
C GLU A 171 -22.63 -17.27 -42.31
N THR A 172 -22.30 -18.37 -42.99
CA THR A 172 -22.21 -18.45 -44.44
C THR A 172 -23.10 -19.52 -44.99
N ASP A 173 -23.58 -19.33 -46.21
CA ASP A 173 -24.31 -20.33 -46.97
C ASP A 173 -23.36 -21.45 -47.50
N LYS A 174 -23.94 -22.48 -48.14
CA LYS A 174 -23.18 -23.58 -48.75
C LYS A 174 -22.15 -23.13 -49.85
N ASN A 175 -22.29 -21.93 -50.36
CA ASN A 175 -21.41 -21.37 -51.39
C ASN A 175 -20.35 -20.42 -50.77
N GLY A 176 -20.33 -20.26 -49.44
CA GLY A 176 -19.43 -19.34 -48.74
C GLY A 176 -19.90 -17.89 -48.74
N ASN A 177 -21.11 -17.57 -49.15
CA ASN A 177 -21.65 -16.24 -49.07
C ASN A 177 -22.17 -15.94 -47.67
N LEU A 178 -21.94 -14.71 -47.20
CA LEU A 178 -22.42 -14.26 -45.88
C LEU A 178 -23.95 -14.26 -45.80
N ILE A 179 -24.48 -14.85 -44.73
CA ILE A 179 -25.89 -14.79 -44.41
C ILE A 179 -26.06 -13.65 -43.40
N THR A 180 -26.28 -12.43 -43.91
CA THR A 180 -26.28 -11.18 -43.11
C THR A 180 -27.36 -11.14 -42.03
N ASP A 181 -28.49 -11.81 -42.26
CA ASP A 181 -29.64 -11.83 -41.32
C ASP A 181 -29.41 -12.79 -40.13
N LYS A 182 -28.31 -13.53 -40.09
CA LYS A 182 -27.95 -14.45 -38.99
C LYS A 182 -26.66 -14.08 -38.28
N ASN A 183 -26.10 -12.90 -38.58
CA ASN A 183 -24.89 -12.44 -37.92
C ASN A 183 -25.25 -11.87 -36.55
N GLU A 184 -24.55 -12.32 -35.51
CA GLU A 184 -24.71 -11.82 -34.15
C GLU A 184 -23.42 -11.10 -33.73
N SER A 185 -23.56 -10.01 -33.02
CA SER A 185 -22.45 -9.26 -32.42
C SER A 185 -22.78 -8.92 -30.97
N TYR A 186 -21.89 -9.27 -30.06
CA TYR A 186 -21.94 -8.91 -28.67
C TYR A 186 -20.71 -8.08 -28.34
N VAL A 187 -20.94 -6.87 -27.78
CA VAL A 187 -19.86 -5.98 -27.33
C VAL A 187 -20.10 -5.59 -25.88
N TYR A 188 -19.12 -5.85 -25.05
CA TYR A 188 -19.05 -5.39 -23.68
C TYR A 188 -17.82 -4.53 -23.49
N ASN A 189 -18.00 -3.32 -22.95
CA ASN A 189 -16.90 -2.46 -22.53
C ASN A 189 -17.16 -2.00 -21.10
N SER A 190 -16.12 -2.02 -20.28
CA SER A 190 -16.16 -1.50 -18.91
C SER A 190 -14.95 -0.63 -18.65
N ASP A 191 -15.14 0.51 -18.04
CA ASP A 191 -14.11 1.44 -17.60
C ASP A 191 -14.28 1.67 -16.10
N TYR A 192 -13.30 1.24 -15.33
CA TYR A 192 -13.26 1.37 -13.89
C TYR A 192 -12.11 2.27 -13.47
N ARG A 193 -12.38 3.23 -12.59
CA ARG A 193 -11.37 4.17 -12.08
C ARG A 193 -11.53 4.37 -10.59
N SER A 194 -10.39 4.41 -9.89
CA SER A 194 -10.32 4.73 -8.46
C SER A 194 -9.08 5.56 -8.18
N GLY A 195 -9.14 6.38 -7.13
CA GLY A 195 -7.99 7.19 -6.76
C GLY A 195 -8.19 7.99 -5.47
N ILE A 196 -7.08 8.53 -5.00
CA ILE A 196 -7.04 9.45 -3.86
C ILE A 196 -6.02 10.55 -4.14
N HIS A 197 -6.40 11.79 -3.82
CA HIS A 197 -5.53 12.96 -3.84
C HIS A 197 -5.46 13.54 -2.45
N ASP A 198 -4.26 13.74 -1.95
CA ASP A 198 -4.02 14.28 -0.62
C ASP A 198 -3.15 15.53 -0.70
N TRP A 199 -3.56 16.57 0.00
CA TRP A 199 -2.71 17.68 0.40
C TRP A 199 -2.44 17.55 1.89
N SER A 200 -1.18 17.59 2.28
CA SER A 200 -0.79 17.49 3.67
C SER A 200 0.13 18.63 4.09
N PHE A 201 -0.11 19.12 5.27
CA PHE A 201 0.79 20.00 6.01
C PHE A 201 1.02 19.38 7.39
N HIS A 202 2.26 19.26 7.82
CA HIS A 202 2.59 18.91 9.18
C HIS A 202 3.85 19.65 9.63
N THR A 203 3.89 19.94 10.92
CA THR A 203 5.07 20.49 11.58
C THR A 203 5.27 19.81 12.90
N ASP A 204 6.46 19.29 13.09
CA ASP A 204 6.91 18.54 14.25
C ASP A 204 8.02 19.31 14.93
N PHE A 205 8.00 19.31 16.25
CA PHE A 205 9.00 19.91 17.10
C PHE A 205 9.62 18.84 17.99
N ASP A 206 10.94 18.84 18.04
CA ASP A 206 11.75 18.07 18.99
C ASP A 206 12.32 19.06 20.01
N TYR A 207 11.98 18.87 21.29
CA TYR A 207 12.39 19.74 22.38
C TYR A 207 13.05 18.94 23.51
N MET A 208 14.30 19.26 23.79
CA MET A 208 15.09 18.67 24.87
C MET A 208 15.36 19.71 25.96
N PRO A 209 14.43 19.95 26.91
CA PRO A 209 14.60 20.93 27.97
C PRO A 209 15.78 20.59 28.87
N VAL A 210 15.91 19.33 29.22
CA VAL A 210 16.99 18.71 30.00
C VAL A 210 17.34 17.36 29.38
N PRO A 211 18.53 16.75 29.69
CA PRO A 211 18.95 15.49 29.07
C PRO A 211 17.98 14.33 29.24
N ASP A 212 17.29 14.27 30.39
CA ASP A 212 16.40 13.16 30.75
C ASP A 212 14.98 13.27 30.14
N HIS A 213 14.67 14.38 29.45
CA HIS A 213 13.38 14.61 28.81
C HIS A 213 13.50 14.95 27.35
N HIS A 214 12.84 14.18 26.49
CA HIS A 214 12.73 14.43 25.07
C HIS A 214 11.27 14.57 24.68
N VAL A 215 10.78 15.79 24.64
CA VAL A 215 9.41 16.16 24.31
C VAL A 215 9.27 16.32 22.82
N LYS A 216 8.32 15.62 22.21
CA LYS A 216 7.92 15.82 20.82
C LYS A 216 6.48 16.30 20.78
N PHE A 217 6.21 17.27 19.94
CA PHE A 217 4.85 17.75 19.72
C PHE A 217 4.70 18.27 18.29
N GLY A 218 3.49 18.25 17.79
CA GLY A 218 3.26 18.71 16.43
C GLY A 218 1.80 18.82 16.08
N VAL A 219 1.56 19.46 14.93
CA VAL A 219 0.24 19.61 14.32
C VAL A 219 0.28 19.11 12.90
N SER A 220 -0.82 18.54 12.45
CA SER A 220 -0.98 18.18 11.05
C SER A 220 -2.37 18.50 10.53
N TYR A 221 -2.44 18.76 9.23
CA TYR A 221 -3.66 18.92 8.48
C TYR A 221 -3.55 18.15 7.17
N LEU A 222 -4.55 17.29 6.90
CA LEU A 222 -4.65 16.57 5.63
C LEU A 222 -6.00 16.89 5.00
N TYR A 223 -5.96 17.24 3.73
CA TYR A 223 -7.15 17.37 2.89
C TYR A 223 -7.15 16.23 1.89
N HIS A 224 -8.14 15.36 2.02
CA HIS A 224 -8.34 14.18 1.20
C HIS A 224 -9.41 14.43 0.15
N THR A 225 -9.16 14.01 -1.07
CA THR A 225 -10.15 13.91 -2.13
C THR A 225 -10.15 12.48 -2.64
N PHE A 226 -11.19 11.74 -2.33
CA PHE A 226 -11.37 10.36 -2.76
C PHE A 226 -12.21 10.30 -4.03
N ARG A 227 -11.82 9.44 -4.92
CA ARG A 227 -12.62 8.94 -6.02
C ARG A 227 -12.74 7.43 -5.85
N PRO A 228 -13.66 6.98 -4.97
CA PRO A 228 -13.64 5.59 -4.54
C PRO A 228 -13.96 4.61 -5.66
N GLU A 229 -14.91 4.93 -6.51
CA GLU A 229 -15.32 4.05 -7.59
C GLU A 229 -15.98 4.85 -8.71
N VAL A 230 -15.53 4.63 -9.96
CA VAL A 230 -16.19 5.13 -11.17
C VAL A 230 -16.26 3.98 -12.16
N THR A 231 -17.45 3.46 -12.35
CA THR A 231 -17.67 2.40 -13.33
C THR A 231 -18.61 2.90 -14.42
N THR A 232 -18.18 2.77 -15.66
CA THR A 232 -19.05 2.93 -16.84
C THR A 232 -18.94 1.65 -17.63
N SER A 233 -20.08 1.01 -17.88
CA SER A 233 -20.12 -0.18 -18.74
C SER A 233 -21.15 -0.01 -19.85
N ARG A 234 -20.86 -0.55 -21.01
CA ARG A 234 -21.76 -0.59 -22.16
C ARG A 234 -21.89 -2.03 -22.64
N VAL A 235 -23.12 -2.44 -22.80
CA VAL A 235 -23.48 -3.71 -23.42
C VAL A 235 -24.24 -3.39 -24.71
N LYS A 236 -23.73 -3.90 -25.82
CA LYS A 236 -24.40 -3.80 -27.12
C LYS A 236 -24.55 -5.19 -27.70
N GLU A 237 -25.77 -5.54 -28.05
CA GLU A 237 -26.11 -6.76 -28.75
C GLU A 237 -26.78 -6.41 -30.08
N ALA A 238 -26.37 -7.07 -31.13
CA ALA A 238 -26.96 -6.96 -32.43
C ALA A 238 -27.19 -8.36 -33.00
N ALA A 239 -28.34 -8.61 -33.56
CA ALA A 239 -28.70 -9.82 -34.24
C ALA A 239 -29.44 -9.48 -35.54
N ASP A 240 -29.24 -10.27 -36.59
CA ASP A 240 -29.90 -10.09 -37.91
C ASP A 240 -29.72 -8.69 -38.50
N GLY A 241 -28.54 -8.09 -38.27
CA GLY A 241 -28.24 -6.71 -38.73
C GLY A 241 -28.97 -5.60 -37.99
N GLN A 242 -29.75 -5.92 -36.96
CA GLN A 242 -30.47 -4.94 -36.13
C GLN A 242 -29.88 -4.91 -34.70
N THR A 243 -29.86 -3.73 -34.13
CA THR A 243 -29.44 -3.59 -32.70
C THR A 243 -30.57 -4.05 -31.80
N ALA A 244 -30.39 -5.19 -31.12
CA ALA A 244 -31.35 -5.72 -30.16
C ALA A 244 -31.25 -5.00 -28.79
N GLN A 245 -30.02 -4.63 -28.37
CA GLN A 245 -29.77 -3.90 -27.14
C GLN A 245 -28.57 -2.97 -27.32
N ASP A 246 -28.66 -1.76 -26.79
CA ASP A 246 -27.53 -0.85 -26.60
C ASP A 246 -27.75 -0.09 -25.28
N THR A 247 -27.14 -0.58 -24.22
CA THR A 247 -27.36 -0.06 -22.86
C THR A 247 -26.04 0.41 -22.26
N VAL A 248 -26.05 1.62 -21.76
CA VAL A 248 -24.93 2.18 -21.00
C VAL A 248 -25.32 2.21 -19.52
N TYR A 249 -24.58 1.49 -18.73
CA TYR A 249 -24.66 1.53 -17.27
C TYR A 249 -23.60 2.52 -16.79
N ASN A 250 -24.04 3.60 -16.18
CA ASN A 250 -23.14 4.57 -15.57
C ASN A 250 -23.50 4.70 -14.10
N ASP A 251 -22.58 4.32 -13.23
CA ASP A 251 -22.73 4.62 -11.81
C ASP A 251 -22.40 6.10 -11.58
N SER A 252 -23.42 6.93 -11.66
CA SER A 252 -23.34 8.37 -11.41
C SER A 252 -23.24 8.71 -9.91
N SER A 253 -23.20 7.70 -9.00
CA SER A 253 -22.91 7.89 -7.57
C SER A 253 -21.48 8.40 -7.31
N ASN A 254 -20.80 8.68 -8.33
CA ASN A 254 -19.44 9.15 -8.57
C ASN A 254 -19.11 10.54 -8.06
N SER A 255 -19.68 10.96 -6.96
CA SER A 255 -19.27 12.19 -6.31
C SER A 255 -17.91 11.97 -5.61
N TYR A 256 -16.98 12.87 -5.89
CA TYR A 256 -15.79 12.98 -5.07
C TYR A 256 -16.19 13.11 -3.60
N LEU A 257 -15.53 12.34 -2.75
CA LEU A 257 -15.67 12.45 -1.30
C LEU A 257 -14.49 13.25 -0.75
N HIS A 258 -14.81 14.25 0.05
CA HIS A 258 -13.81 15.11 0.66
C HIS A 258 -13.72 14.83 2.16
N GLY A 259 -12.51 14.79 2.66
CA GLY A 259 -12.21 14.62 4.08
C GLY A 259 -11.17 15.62 4.55
N HIS A 260 -11.40 16.19 5.74
CA HIS A 260 -10.46 17.06 6.43
C HIS A 260 -10.01 16.37 7.71
N GLU A 261 -8.72 16.10 7.84
CA GLU A 261 -8.14 15.54 9.05
C GLU A 261 -7.21 16.57 9.71
N PHE A 262 -7.56 16.98 10.91
CA PHE A 262 -6.72 17.80 11.78
C PHE A 262 -6.19 16.94 12.90
N SER A 263 -4.91 17.07 13.23
CA SER A 263 -4.39 16.43 14.42
C SER A 263 -3.37 17.29 15.16
N PHE A 264 -3.31 17.05 16.47
CA PHE A 264 -2.29 17.53 17.38
C PHE A 264 -1.77 16.37 18.19
N TYR A 265 -0.48 16.31 18.41
CA TYR A 265 0.10 15.32 19.33
C TYR A 265 1.16 15.95 20.21
N THR A 266 1.32 15.33 21.37
CA THR A 266 2.46 15.58 22.26
C THR A 266 2.87 14.27 22.92
N GLU A 267 4.16 14.06 23.08
CA GLU A 267 4.74 12.92 23.80
C GLU A 267 6.01 13.33 24.50
N ASP A 268 6.29 12.72 25.64
CA ASP A 268 7.55 12.85 26.36
C ASP A 268 8.21 11.49 26.55
N ASN A 269 9.46 11.38 26.16
CA ASN A 269 10.34 10.28 26.52
C ASN A 269 11.17 10.73 27.74
N ALA A 270 10.84 10.19 28.89
CA ALA A 270 11.47 10.55 30.16
C ALA A 270 12.30 9.38 30.69
N ASP A 271 13.58 9.63 31.00
CA ASP A 271 14.45 8.71 31.72
C ASP A 271 14.42 9.03 33.21
N ILE A 272 13.94 8.08 34.01
CA ILE A 272 13.82 8.20 35.47
C ILE A 272 14.90 7.37 36.13
N GLY A 273 15.99 8.04 36.47
CA GLY A 273 17.21 7.39 36.91
C GLY A 273 17.77 6.46 35.82
N ASP A 274 18.63 5.52 36.25
CA ASP A 274 19.37 4.65 35.28
C ASP A 274 18.55 3.47 34.76
N ARG A 275 17.34 3.21 35.27
CA ARG A 275 16.65 1.95 35.04
C ARG A 275 15.31 2.05 34.37
N LEU A 276 14.61 3.16 34.52
CA LEU A 276 13.24 3.31 34.04
C LEU A 276 13.18 4.38 32.94
N SER A 277 12.76 3.98 31.74
CA SER A 277 12.40 4.90 30.65
C SER A 277 10.89 4.83 30.42
N LEU A 278 10.23 5.97 30.41
CA LEU A 278 8.80 6.12 30.15
C LEU A 278 8.59 6.92 28.87
N ASN A 279 7.66 6.47 28.03
CA ASN A 279 7.11 7.29 26.98
C ASN A 279 5.61 7.48 27.25
N ALA A 280 5.17 8.71 27.38
CA ALA A 280 3.77 9.06 27.57
C ALA A 280 3.37 10.11 26.54
N GLY A 281 2.31 9.85 25.80
CA GLY A 281 1.83 10.78 24.77
C GLY A 281 0.32 10.68 24.55
N ILE A 282 -0.18 11.71 23.91
CA ILE A 282 -1.56 11.79 23.44
C ILE A 282 -1.59 12.34 22.01
N HIS A 283 -2.42 11.73 21.19
CA HIS A 283 -2.72 12.21 19.84
C HIS A 283 -4.22 12.53 19.78
N LEU A 284 -4.53 13.79 19.50
CA LEU A 284 -5.91 14.27 19.30
C LEU A 284 -6.13 14.41 17.80
N SER A 285 -7.25 13.92 17.29
CA SER A 285 -7.59 14.07 15.88
C SER A 285 -9.06 14.37 15.68
N LEU A 286 -9.34 15.18 14.67
CA LEU A 286 -10.69 15.50 14.19
C LEU A 286 -10.74 15.18 12.70
N PHE A 287 -11.57 14.25 12.30
CA PHE A 287 -11.88 13.97 10.91
C PHE A 287 -13.27 14.49 10.58
N SER A 288 -13.39 15.29 9.50
CA SER A 288 -14.66 15.87 9.04
C SER A 288 -14.93 15.48 7.60
N THR A 289 -16.10 14.90 7.37
CA THR A 289 -16.57 14.51 6.03
C THR A 289 -18.09 14.54 5.96
N GLN A 290 -18.66 14.92 4.84
CA GLN A 290 -20.12 14.93 4.58
C GLN A 290 -20.94 15.61 5.69
N GLY A 291 -20.41 16.67 6.29
CA GLY A 291 -21.06 17.39 7.39
C GLY A 291 -20.99 16.71 8.76
N LYS A 292 -20.29 15.59 8.90
CA LYS A 292 -20.08 14.87 10.16
C LYS A 292 -18.63 14.96 10.63
N GLY A 293 -18.43 15.25 11.90
CA GLY A 293 -17.13 15.27 12.57
C GLY A 293 -16.93 14.06 13.48
N TYR A 294 -15.71 13.53 13.51
CA TYR A 294 -15.26 12.44 14.37
C TYR A 294 -14.05 12.91 15.17
N LEU A 295 -14.26 13.17 16.45
CA LEU A 295 -13.19 13.58 17.39
C LEU A 295 -12.66 12.35 18.11
N SER A 296 -11.34 12.25 18.24
CA SER A 296 -10.67 11.14 18.92
C SER A 296 -9.50 11.62 19.78
N ALA A 297 -9.41 11.04 20.99
CA ALA A 297 -8.24 11.13 21.84
C ALA A 297 -7.57 9.76 21.93
N GLN A 298 -6.30 9.69 21.56
CA GLN A 298 -5.54 8.45 21.36
C GLN A 298 -4.30 8.43 22.26
N PRO A 299 -4.45 7.99 23.53
CA PRO A 299 -3.32 7.87 24.46
C PRO A 299 -2.34 6.78 24.01
N ARG A 300 -1.06 7.01 24.29
CA ARG A 300 0.06 6.10 24.06
C ARG A 300 0.94 6.10 25.30
N LEU A 301 1.18 4.93 25.83
CA LEU A 301 2.02 4.76 27.02
C LEU A 301 2.97 3.60 26.79
N SER A 302 4.23 3.77 27.10
CA SER A 302 5.16 2.64 27.18
C SER A 302 6.16 2.86 28.31
N ALA A 303 6.54 1.75 28.95
CA ALA A 303 7.53 1.74 30.00
C ALA A 303 8.56 0.66 29.69
N ARG A 304 9.84 0.97 29.88
CA ARG A 304 10.96 0.03 29.83
C ARG A 304 11.67 0.07 31.16
N TYR A 305 11.81 -1.10 31.79
CA TYR A 305 12.54 -1.23 33.03
C TYR A 305 13.75 -2.15 32.85
N ARG A 306 14.94 -1.66 33.16
CA ARG A 306 16.21 -2.38 33.13
C ARG A 306 16.49 -2.98 34.50
N PHE A 307 16.36 -4.29 34.63
CA PHE A 307 16.60 -5.02 35.89
C PHE A 307 18.11 -5.07 36.21
N HIS A 308 18.90 -5.34 35.19
CA HIS A 308 20.36 -5.35 35.21
C HIS A 308 20.89 -5.13 33.79
N ASP A 309 22.21 -5.03 33.60
CA ASP A 309 22.84 -4.66 32.33
C ASP A 309 22.55 -5.62 31.16
N GLY A 310 22.10 -6.82 31.41
CA GLY A 310 21.79 -7.80 30.36
C GLY A 310 20.28 -8.06 30.21
N PHE A 311 19.39 -7.49 31.04
CA PHE A 311 17.97 -7.81 30.96
C PHE A 311 17.06 -6.59 31.17
N ALA A 312 16.12 -6.40 30.27
CA ALA A 312 15.09 -5.38 30.34
C ALA A 312 13.71 -5.95 30.01
N ALA A 313 12.67 -5.40 30.62
CA ALA A 313 11.29 -5.65 30.23
C ALA A 313 10.63 -4.37 29.71
N LYS A 314 9.67 -4.51 28.82
CA LYS A 314 8.89 -3.42 28.24
C LYS A 314 7.40 -3.76 28.28
N ALA A 315 6.57 -2.76 28.58
CA ALA A 315 5.14 -2.86 28.44
C ALA A 315 4.62 -1.63 27.68
N SER A 316 3.58 -1.78 26.88
CA SER A 316 2.98 -0.67 26.16
C SER A 316 1.47 -0.82 26.00
N PHE A 317 0.81 0.33 25.95
CA PHE A 317 -0.59 0.50 25.59
C PHE A 317 -0.73 1.57 24.56
N THR A 318 -1.55 1.32 23.52
CA THR A 318 -1.82 2.30 22.47
C THR A 318 -3.28 2.24 22.04
N GLN A 319 -3.94 3.38 21.99
CA GLN A 319 -5.20 3.56 21.27
C GLN A 319 -4.93 4.27 19.95
N MET A 320 -5.55 3.80 18.87
CA MET A 320 -5.39 4.38 17.54
C MET A 320 -6.71 4.42 16.79
N GLU A 321 -6.89 5.44 15.95
CA GLU A 321 -7.99 5.53 14.98
C GLU A 321 -7.47 5.66 13.55
N GLN A 322 -8.27 5.17 12.62
CA GLN A 322 -7.98 5.23 11.18
C GLN A 322 -9.22 5.68 10.42
N TYR A 323 -9.02 6.68 9.54
CA TYR A 323 -10.08 7.34 8.79
C TYR A 323 -10.13 6.94 7.31
N VAL A 324 -9.13 6.23 6.84
CA VAL A 324 -9.02 5.73 5.46
C VAL A 324 -8.88 4.22 5.50
N HIS A 325 -9.70 3.52 4.74
CA HIS A 325 -9.73 2.06 4.69
C HIS A 325 -9.28 1.58 3.32
N LEU A 326 -8.59 0.44 3.29
CA LEU A 326 -8.33 -0.32 2.09
C LEU A 326 -9.27 -1.50 2.06
N LEU A 327 -10.20 -1.50 1.12
CA LEU A 327 -11.10 -2.62 0.85
C LEU A 327 -10.47 -3.52 -0.20
N SER A 328 -10.34 -4.78 0.11
CA SER A 328 -9.74 -5.78 -0.77
C SER A 328 -10.67 -6.97 -0.90
N SER A 329 -11.02 -7.32 -2.12
CA SER A 329 -11.91 -8.45 -2.45
C SER A 329 -11.18 -9.78 -2.61
N SER A 330 -9.84 -9.78 -2.62
CA SER A 330 -9.01 -10.97 -2.86
C SER A 330 -8.00 -11.17 -1.74
N PRO A 331 -7.65 -12.42 -1.37
CA PRO A 331 -6.52 -12.71 -0.49
C PRO A 331 -5.17 -12.35 -1.14
N ILE A 332 -5.13 -12.25 -2.46
CA ILE A 332 -3.97 -11.73 -3.20
C ILE A 332 -4.18 -10.22 -3.35
N SER A 333 -3.27 -9.43 -2.79
CA SER A 333 -3.29 -7.97 -2.95
C SER A 333 -3.12 -7.62 -4.43
N LEU A 334 -4.23 -7.33 -5.08
CA LEU A 334 -4.24 -6.78 -6.42
C LEU A 334 -4.34 -5.26 -6.33
N PRO A 335 -3.79 -4.51 -7.27
CA PRO A 335 -3.92 -3.05 -7.29
C PRO A 335 -5.34 -2.54 -7.56
N ILE A 336 -6.33 -3.44 -7.65
CA ILE A 336 -7.77 -3.13 -7.69
C ILE A 336 -8.38 -2.88 -6.30
N ASP A 337 -7.61 -3.02 -5.22
CA ASP A 337 -8.06 -2.71 -3.87
C ASP A 337 -8.50 -1.24 -3.77
N LEU A 338 -9.66 -1.02 -3.14
CA LEU A 338 -10.33 0.26 -3.12
C LEU A 338 -9.98 1.09 -1.87
N TRP A 339 -9.43 2.28 -2.05
CA TRP A 339 -9.23 3.24 -0.97
C TRP A 339 -10.51 4.03 -0.71
N VAL A 340 -11.09 3.87 0.47
CA VAL A 340 -12.35 4.51 0.87
C VAL A 340 -12.20 5.29 2.17
N PRO A 341 -12.87 6.45 2.30
CA PRO A 341 -12.88 7.22 3.54
C PRO A 341 -13.93 6.70 4.52
N VAL A 342 -13.79 7.12 5.76
CA VAL A 342 -14.90 7.26 6.70
C VAL A 342 -15.95 8.18 6.11
N THR A 343 -17.23 7.88 6.33
CA THR A 343 -18.37 8.67 5.86
C THR A 343 -19.35 8.94 7.00
N LYS A 344 -20.46 9.60 6.74
CA LYS A 344 -21.52 9.75 7.76
C LYS A 344 -22.08 8.41 8.27
N ASN A 345 -22.01 7.34 7.43
CA ASN A 345 -22.53 6.01 7.73
C ASN A 345 -21.43 5.04 8.18
N ILE A 346 -20.21 5.21 7.71
CA ILE A 346 -19.07 4.35 8.03
C ILE A 346 -18.20 5.05 9.08
N ARG A 347 -18.08 4.43 10.25
CA ARG A 347 -17.35 4.97 11.40
C ARG A 347 -15.86 4.73 11.27
N PRO A 348 -15.02 5.57 11.93
CA PRO A 348 -13.59 5.30 12.04
C PRO A 348 -13.30 3.92 12.63
N MET A 349 -12.31 3.23 12.08
CA MET A 349 -11.80 2.02 12.69
C MET A 349 -10.95 2.39 13.91
N ARG A 350 -11.20 1.74 15.06
CA ARG A 350 -10.48 1.99 16.31
C ARG A 350 -9.79 0.71 16.77
N SER A 351 -8.59 0.84 17.29
CA SER A 351 -7.91 -0.29 17.94
C SER A 351 -7.32 0.07 19.29
N TYR A 352 -7.33 -0.91 20.17
CA TYR A 352 -6.61 -0.93 21.44
C TYR A 352 -5.56 -2.02 21.39
N GLN A 353 -4.32 -1.67 21.64
CA GLN A 353 -3.21 -2.61 21.61
C GLN A 353 -2.46 -2.60 22.92
N TYR A 354 -2.22 -3.77 23.47
CA TYR A 354 -1.40 -4.05 24.65
C TYR A 354 -0.23 -4.91 24.19
N ALA A 355 0.98 -4.59 24.64
CA ALA A 355 2.14 -5.42 24.37
C ALA A 355 3.06 -5.48 25.60
N VAL A 356 3.65 -6.63 25.81
CA VAL A 356 4.67 -6.86 26.85
C VAL A 356 5.82 -7.65 26.24
N GLY A 357 7.04 -7.38 26.67
CA GLY A 357 8.21 -8.07 26.16
C GLY A 357 9.38 -8.09 27.11
N GLY A 358 10.24 -9.09 26.97
CA GLY A 358 11.53 -9.24 27.64
C GLY A 358 12.66 -9.25 26.62
N TYR A 359 13.77 -8.61 26.96
CA TYR A 359 14.95 -8.43 26.13
C TYR A 359 16.18 -8.84 26.91
N TYR A 360 16.98 -9.71 26.35
CA TYR A 360 18.18 -10.23 27.00
C TYR A 360 19.41 -10.10 26.09
N THR A 361 20.42 -9.38 26.58
CA THR A 361 21.71 -9.13 25.91
C THR A 361 22.91 -9.58 26.77
N GLY A 362 22.67 -10.39 27.80
CA GLY A 362 23.71 -10.84 28.74
C GLY A 362 24.73 -11.82 28.17
N VAL A 363 24.55 -12.31 26.93
CA VAL A 363 25.55 -13.11 26.21
C VAL A 363 26.20 -12.24 25.16
N GLU A 364 27.53 -12.13 25.19
CA GLU A 364 28.26 -11.27 24.24
C GLU A 364 27.95 -11.62 22.80
N GLY A 365 27.55 -10.59 22.02
CA GLY A 365 27.20 -10.72 20.62
C GLY A 365 25.86 -11.40 20.34
N TRP A 366 25.05 -11.66 21.35
CA TRP A 366 23.69 -12.17 21.19
C TRP A 366 22.65 -11.22 21.75
N GLU A 367 21.54 -11.15 21.04
CA GLU A 367 20.33 -10.46 21.48
C GLU A 367 19.15 -11.44 21.39
N PHE A 368 18.37 -11.50 22.45
CA PHE A 368 17.14 -12.29 22.52
C PHE A 368 15.98 -11.40 22.88
N SER A 369 14.85 -11.55 22.19
CA SER A 369 13.59 -10.94 22.62
C SER A 369 12.44 -11.93 22.58
N LEU A 370 11.52 -11.75 23.51
CA LEU A 370 10.25 -12.44 23.59
C LEU A 370 9.19 -11.39 23.82
N GLU A 371 8.27 -11.21 22.87
CA GLU A 371 7.20 -10.22 22.92
C GLU A 371 5.84 -10.89 22.75
N SER A 372 4.84 -10.42 23.47
CA SER A 372 3.44 -10.81 23.29
C SER A 372 2.59 -9.59 23.14
N TYR A 373 1.60 -9.67 22.25
CA TYR A 373 0.65 -8.60 22.04
C TYR A 373 -0.80 -9.09 21.97
N TYR A 374 -1.72 -8.22 22.33
CA TYR A 374 -3.14 -8.37 22.12
C TYR A 374 -3.71 -7.07 21.54
N LYS A 375 -4.50 -7.18 20.47
CA LYS A 375 -5.11 -6.06 19.77
C LYS A 375 -6.60 -6.31 19.57
N ASP A 376 -7.44 -5.41 20.08
CA ASP A 376 -8.88 -5.38 19.85
C ASP A 376 -9.24 -4.27 18.87
N MET A 377 -10.00 -4.61 17.83
CA MET A 377 -10.34 -3.71 16.72
C MET A 377 -11.84 -3.59 16.56
N HIS A 378 -12.31 -2.35 16.45
CA HIS A 378 -13.71 -1.99 16.28
C HIS A 378 -13.91 -1.32 14.94
N ASN A 379 -15.10 -1.51 14.35
CA ASN A 379 -15.48 -0.96 13.04
C ASN A 379 -14.52 -1.37 11.91
N VAL A 380 -13.99 -2.60 11.95
CA VAL A 380 -13.24 -3.15 10.82
C VAL A 380 -14.21 -3.31 9.65
N LEU A 381 -13.75 -2.97 8.46
CA LEU A 381 -14.58 -2.96 7.28
C LEU A 381 -14.29 -4.20 6.41
N GLU A 382 -15.34 -4.82 5.86
CA GLU A 382 -15.24 -5.94 4.93
C GLU A 382 -16.38 -5.87 3.92
N TYR A 383 -16.21 -6.51 2.74
CA TYR A 383 -17.31 -6.70 1.81
C TYR A 383 -18.31 -7.71 2.35
N GLN A 384 -19.60 -7.47 2.08
CA GLN A 384 -20.66 -8.45 2.28
C GLN A 384 -20.43 -9.66 1.37
N ASP A 385 -20.85 -10.84 1.81
CA ASP A 385 -20.72 -12.07 1.01
C ASP A 385 -21.47 -11.91 -0.32
N GLY A 386 -20.77 -12.25 -1.41
CA GLY A 386 -21.31 -12.09 -2.77
C GLY A 386 -21.27 -10.69 -3.36
N ALA A 387 -20.76 -9.70 -2.62
CA ALA A 387 -20.57 -8.35 -3.16
C ALA A 387 -19.50 -8.36 -4.25
N THR A 388 -19.84 -7.78 -5.40
CA THR A 388 -18.92 -7.64 -6.55
C THR A 388 -18.66 -6.18 -6.88
N PHE A 389 -17.46 -5.87 -7.42
CA PHE A 389 -17.11 -4.54 -7.91
C PHE A 389 -17.69 -4.26 -9.28
N PHE A 390 -17.74 -5.29 -10.14
CA PHE A 390 -18.06 -5.15 -11.54
C PHE A 390 -19.54 -5.50 -11.80
N GLY A 391 -20.23 -4.64 -12.56
CA GLY A 391 -21.55 -4.93 -13.08
C GLY A 391 -22.70 -4.91 -12.07
N SER A 392 -22.49 -4.40 -10.86
CA SER A 392 -23.56 -4.28 -9.85
C SER A 392 -24.00 -2.83 -9.68
N SER A 393 -25.32 -2.62 -9.57
CA SER A 393 -25.91 -1.33 -9.16
C SER A 393 -25.67 -1.11 -7.66
N GLY A 394 -25.50 0.15 -7.24
CA GLY A 394 -25.29 0.55 -5.85
C GLY A 394 -23.85 0.94 -5.54
N GLY A 395 -23.68 1.96 -4.68
CA GLY A 395 -22.39 2.49 -4.29
C GLY A 395 -21.64 1.54 -3.36
N TRP A 396 -20.33 1.69 -3.27
CA TRP A 396 -19.45 0.86 -2.43
C TRP A 396 -19.89 0.80 -0.95
N GLN A 397 -20.54 1.85 -0.42
CA GLN A 397 -21.00 1.90 0.97
C GLN A 397 -22.10 0.88 1.29
N GLU A 398 -22.88 0.47 0.30
CA GLU A 398 -23.96 -0.51 0.44
C GLU A 398 -23.44 -1.95 0.37
N LYS A 399 -22.21 -2.13 -0.10
CA LYS A 399 -21.55 -3.42 -0.30
C LYS A 399 -20.66 -3.85 0.86
N VAL A 400 -20.53 -3.00 1.88
CA VAL A 400 -19.60 -3.22 3.00
C VAL A 400 -20.31 -3.26 4.33
N GLU A 401 -19.72 -3.95 5.30
CA GLU A 401 -20.21 -4.06 6.66
C GLU A 401 -19.10 -3.74 7.67
N MET A 402 -19.53 -3.23 8.85
CA MET A 402 -18.64 -2.90 9.95
C MET A 402 -18.69 -3.97 11.04
N GLY A 403 -17.55 -4.58 11.36
CA GLY A 403 -17.44 -5.64 12.34
C GLY A 403 -16.39 -5.37 13.41
N ARG A 404 -16.04 -6.43 14.10
CA ARG A 404 -14.96 -6.47 15.09
C ARG A 404 -13.85 -7.39 14.63
N GLY A 405 -12.61 -7.02 14.96
CA GLY A 405 -11.45 -7.85 14.77
C GLY A 405 -10.65 -7.99 16.05
N ARG A 406 -9.89 -9.05 16.17
CA ARG A 406 -8.86 -9.18 17.20
C ARG A 406 -7.63 -9.84 16.62
N SER A 407 -6.47 -9.48 17.16
CA SER A 407 -5.20 -10.09 16.79
C SER A 407 -4.36 -10.25 18.04
N PHE A 408 -3.71 -11.40 18.19
CA PHE A 408 -2.79 -11.64 19.29
C PHE A 408 -1.67 -12.57 18.81
N GLY A 409 -0.50 -12.43 19.42
CA GLY A 409 0.66 -13.21 19.02
C GLY A 409 1.78 -13.19 20.02
N LEU A 410 2.73 -14.10 19.75
CA LEU A 410 4.00 -14.25 20.42
C LEU A 410 5.10 -14.12 19.37
N GLU A 411 6.07 -13.25 19.62
CA GLU A 411 7.19 -12.98 18.74
C GLU A 411 8.49 -13.32 19.46
N ILE A 412 9.33 -14.13 18.83
CA ILE A 412 10.60 -14.59 19.37
C ILE A 412 11.69 -14.16 18.40
N LEU A 413 12.74 -13.52 18.89
CA LEU A 413 13.93 -13.19 18.11
C LEU A 413 15.17 -13.69 18.84
N ALA A 414 16.08 -14.32 18.09
CA ALA A 414 17.44 -14.60 18.49
C ALA A 414 18.38 -14.07 17.42
N GLN A 415 19.25 -13.12 17.77
CA GLN A 415 20.16 -12.47 16.84
C GLN A 415 21.60 -12.60 17.34
N LYS A 416 22.51 -12.94 16.42
CA LYS A 416 23.96 -12.97 16.67
C LYS A 416 24.63 -11.94 15.77
N THR A 417 25.38 -11.00 16.38
CA THR A 417 25.95 -9.84 15.69
C THR A 417 27.46 -9.89 15.51
N ILE A 418 28.16 -10.77 16.25
CA ILE A 418 29.63 -10.88 16.24
C ILE A 418 30.11 -12.28 15.86
N GLY A 419 31.38 -12.36 15.40
CA GLY A 419 32.07 -13.58 15.00
C GLY A 419 31.95 -13.87 13.50
N LYS A 420 32.50 -15.02 13.08
CA LYS A 420 32.50 -15.44 11.67
C LYS A 420 31.11 -15.82 11.18
N THR A 421 30.24 -16.27 12.08
CA THR A 421 28.84 -16.57 11.79
C THR A 421 27.96 -15.56 12.49
N THR A 422 27.20 -14.79 11.73
CA THR A 422 26.24 -13.80 12.20
C THR A 422 24.87 -14.07 11.57
N GLY A 423 23.81 -13.56 12.17
CA GLY A 423 22.47 -13.76 11.62
C GLY A 423 21.39 -13.67 12.68
N TRP A 424 20.17 -14.01 12.29
CA TRP A 424 19.02 -13.97 13.18
C TRP A 424 17.97 -15.02 12.82
N LEU A 425 17.26 -15.47 13.83
CA LEU A 425 16.08 -16.31 13.74
C LEU A 425 14.92 -15.55 14.38
N GLY A 426 13.91 -15.22 13.59
CA GLY A 426 12.64 -14.67 14.05
C GLY A 426 11.53 -15.70 13.90
N ASN A 427 10.69 -15.85 14.90
CA ASN A 427 9.48 -16.67 14.84
C ASN A 427 8.30 -15.91 15.43
N THR A 428 7.22 -15.81 14.65
CA THR A 428 5.95 -15.24 15.09
C THR A 428 4.88 -16.32 15.06
N ILE A 429 4.19 -16.49 16.18
CA ILE A 429 2.99 -17.32 16.30
C ILE A 429 1.83 -16.36 16.56
N ALA A 430 0.91 -16.21 15.60
CA ALA A 430 -0.14 -15.21 15.70
C ALA A 430 -1.50 -15.75 15.27
N LYS A 431 -2.55 -15.08 15.71
CA LYS A 431 -3.92 -15.28 15.25
C LYS A 431 -4.58 -13.93 15.03
N SER A 432 -5.19 -13.79 13.85
CA SER A 432 -6.02 -12.62 13.53
C SER A 432 -7.37 -13.09 13.00
N ASP A 433 -8.46 -12.65 13.60
CA ASP A 433 -9.81 -13.01 13.20
C ASP A 433 -10.75 -11.79 13.16
N ARG A 434 -11.86 -11.94 12.43
CA ARG A 434 -12.93 -10.95 12.30
C ARG A 434 -14.29 -11.56 12.56
N GLN A 435 -15.28 -10.71 12.88
CA GLN A 435 -16.68 -11.08 13.07
C GLN A 435 -17.61 -9.92 12.71
N PHE A 436 -18.66 -10.21 11.96
CA PHE A 436 -19.72 -9.29 11.54
C PHE A 436 -21.07 -9.89 11.97
N LYS A 437 -21.64 -9.35 13.05
CA LYS A 437 -22.76 -9.97 13.74
C LYS A 437 -24.12 -9.85 13.05
N ASP A 438 -24.22 -9.01 12.04
CA ASP A 438 -25.44 -8.79 11.25
C ASP A 438 -25.78 -9.99 10.33
N GLY A 439 -24.83 -10.89 10.10
CA GLY A 439 -24.99 -12.09 9.28
C GLY A 439 -24.67 -11.91 7.80
N THR A 440 -24.33 -10.70 7.35
CA THR A 440 -24.04 -10.42 5.93
C THR A 440 -22.64 -10.87 5.51
N VAL A 441 -21.77 -11.15 6.48
CA VAL A 441 -20.42 -11.68 6.26
C VAL A 441 -20.26 -12.95 7.10
N ASN A 442 -19.94 -14.06 6.44
CA ASN A 442 -19.71 -15.38 7.05
C ASN A 442 -20.82 -15.79 8.05
N ASN A 443 -22.08 -15.51 7.71
CA ASN A 443 -23.26 -15.80 8.54
C ASN A 443 -23.17 -15.29 9.99
N GLY A 444 -22.42 -14.22 10.25
CA GLY A 444 -22.22 -13.66 11.58
C GLY A 444 -21.22 -14.40 12.45
N GLU A 445 -20.65 -15.49 11.96
CA GLU A 445 -19.66 -16.29 12.66
C GLU A 445 -18.26 -15.65 12.59
N ARG A 446 -17.40 -16.01 13.54
CA ARG A 446 -16.01 -15.57 13.57
C ARG A 446 -15.17 -16.39 12.61
N PHE A 447 -14.35 -15.72 11.80
CA PHE A 447 -13.48 -16.35 10.81
C PHE A 447 -12.05 -15.79 10.84
N PRO A 448 -11.04 -16.55 10.39
CA PRO A 448 -9.68 -16.05 10.23
C PRO A 448 -9.65 -14.88 9.21
N TYR A 449 -8.91 -13.81 9.54
CA TYR A 449 -8.71 -12.74 8.58
C TYR A 449 -7.82 -13.24 7.43
N LYS A 450 -8.09 -12.81 6.20
CA LYS A 450 -7.37 -13.24 4.97
C LYS A 450 -5.83 -13.11 5.02
N TYR A 451 -5.31 -12.26 5.91
CA TYR A 451 -3.88 -12.12 6.17
C TYR A 451 -3.43 -12.84 7.46
N ASP A 452 -4.27 -13.71 8.03
CA ASP A 452 -3.86 -14.53 9.17
C ASP A 452 -2.74 -15.49 8.74
N ARG A 453 -1.61 -15.40 9.41
CA ARG A 453 -0.46 -16.29 9.24
C ARG A 453 -0.12 -16.86 10.61
N ARG A 454 -0.51 -18.11 10.83
CA ARG A 454 -0.39 -18.75 12.14
C ARG A 454 1.06 -18.85 12.60
N HIS A 455 1.94 -19.20 11.68
CA HIS A 455 3.38 -19.28 11.91
C HIS A 455 4.12 -18.50 10.81
N ASN A 456 5.06 -17.68 11.24
CA ASN A 456 5.98 -16.97 10.36
C ASN A 456 7.38 -17.15 10.92
N ILE A 457 8.23 -17.90 10.23
CA ILE A 457 9.61 -18.18 10.63
C ILE A 457 10.53 -17.57 9.57
N ASN A 458 11.47 -16.77 10.04
CA ASN A 458 12.47 -16.13 9.19
C ASN A 458 13.84 -16.43 9.74
N LEU A 459 14.72 -16.99 8.94
CA LEU A 459 16.11 -17.27 9.26
C LEU A 459 17.01 -16.56 8.26
N CYS A 460 17.98 -15.82 8.78
CA CYS A 460 19.06 -15.25 7.97
C CYS A 460 20.39 -15.59 8.66
N VAL A 461 21.30 -16.22 7.93
CA VAL A 461 22.64 -16.59 8.43
C VAL A 461 23.67 -16.19 7.41
N ASN A 462 24.69 -15.48 7.84
CA ASN A 462 25.87 -15.16 7.06
C ASN A 462 27.09 -15.80 7.72
N HIS A 463 27.92 -16.49 6.95
CA HIS A 463 29.18 -17.06 7.42
C HIS A 463 30.35 -16.58 6.57
N THR A 464 31.32 -15.99 7.21
CA THR A 464 32.58 -15.54 6.60
C THR A 464 33.67 -16.59 6.80
N PHE A 465 33.98 -17.33 5.74
CA PHE A 465 35.08 -18.33 5.75
C PHE A 465 36.44 -17.65 5.76
N SER A 466 36.59 -16.59 4.95
CA SER A 466 37.83 -15.85 4.80
C SER A 466 37.56 -14.40 4.42
N LYS A 467 38.60 -13.56 4.30
CA LYS A 467 38.49 -12.18 3.78
C LYS A 467 37.96 -12.09 2.34
N LYS A 468 37.91 -13.21 1.61
CA LYS A 468 37.51 -13.26 0.19
C LYS A 468 36.29 -14.14 -0.06
N THR A 469 35.74 -14.80 0.95
CA THR A 469 34.67 -15.79 0.77
C THR A 469 33.71 -15.72 1.93
N ASP A 470 32.45 -15.45 1.63
CA ASP A 470 31.33 -15.52 2.54
C ASP A 470 30.16 -16.26 1.87
N ILE A 471 29.26 -16.77 2.67
CA ILE A 471 27.99 -17.37 2.25
C ILE A 471 26.85 -16.79 3.08
N GLY A 472 25.77 -16.39 2.41
CA GLY A 472 24.54 -15.94 3.05
C GLY A 472 23.39 -16.87 2.69
N ILE A 473 22.60 -17.25 3.69
CA ILE A 473 21.38 -18.07 3.53
C ILE A 473 20.24 -17.30 4.17
N THR A 474 19.16 -17.13 3.42
CA THR A 474 17.88 -16.62 3.91
C THR A 474 16.81 -17.66 3.66
N TRP A 475 16.07 -18.01 4.71
CA TRP A 475 14.94 -18.93 4.62
C TRP A 475 13.72 -18.34 5.31
N ILE A 476 12.58 -18.42 4.62
CA ILE A 476 11.30 -17.88 5.08
C ILE A 476 10.26 -19.00 4.98
N PHE A 477 9.54 -19.20 6.07
CA PHE A 477 8.41 -20.12 6.14
C PHE A 477 7.18 -19.40 6.71
N ASN A 478 6.07 -19.47 5.98
CA ASN A 478 4.77 -18.97 6.42
C ASN A 478 3.74 -20.07 6.27
N THR A 479 2.87 -20.25 7.26
CA THR A 479 1.68 -21.06 7.06
C THR A 479 0.75 -20.35 6.09
N GLY A 480 0.10 -21.10 5.20
CA GLY A 480 -0.92 -20.58 4.31
C GLY A 480 -2.14 -20.03 5.07
N GLY A 481 -2.88 -19.11 4.44
CA GLY A 481 -4.20 -18.67 4.87
C GLY A 481 -5.25 -19.55 4.26
#